data_7a4341165bdc4ae2737a694ae5b417f5
#
_entry.id   7a4341165bdc4ae2737a694ae5b417f5
#
_cell.length_a   1.000
_cell.length_b   1.000
_cell.length_c   1.000
_cell.angle_alpha   90.00
_cell.angle_beta   90.00
_cell.angle_gamma   90.00
#
_symmetry.space_group_name_H-M   'P 1'
#
loop_
_entity.id
_entity.type
_entity.pdbx_description
1 polymer ?
#
loop_
_entity_poly.entity_id
_entity_poly.type
_entity_poly.pdbx_seq_one_letter_code
_entity_poly.pdbx_strand_id
1 'polypeptide(L)'
;AMAGWQFYHHKGLMDIKGNVPGHSAFLSRFTDPSELVCVTLLANKEGADLTNLARRIAAAFDNGKMGTGANDNILYTYESQFSVPETMAKLNQNIKAMGIPVFAIFDHGKNAAEVGLELRPNQVIVFGSPKVGTKLMQDNPSISIELPLKISAWEDKNGSVWAVSYTHLR
;
A
#
# COMPACT_ATOMS: atom_id res chain seq x y z
N ALA A 1 -29.77 -12.58 -10.22
CA ALA A 1 -28.31 -12.89 -10.26
C ALA A 1 -28.06 -13.68 -11.53
N MET A 2 -27.27 -13.15 -12.45
CA MET A 2 -26.86 -13.89 -13.64
C MET A 2 -25.68 -14.78 -13.29
N ALA A 3 -25.90 -16.08 -13.25
CA ALA A 3 -24.87 -17.14 -13.33
C ALA A 3 -23.55 -16.87 -12.54
N GLY A 4 -23.65 -16.60 -11.25
CA GLY A 4 -22.47 -16.44 -10.38
C GLY A 4 -21.76 -15.09 -10.42
N TRP A 5 -22.18 -14.16 -11.25
CA TRP A 5 -21.63 -12.81 -11.27
C TRP A 5 -22.11 -11.99 -10.08
N GLN A 6 -21.17 -11.31 -9.42
CA GLN A 6 -21.46 -10.33 -8.38
C GLN A 6 -21.34 -8.92 -8.97
N PHE A 7 -22.41 -8.14 -8.86
CA PHE A 7 -22.44 -6.74 -9.25
C PHE A 7 -22.23 -5.88 -8.01
N TYR A 8 -21.24 -5.03 -8.07
CA TYR A 8 -20.98 -4.08 -6.98
C TYR A 8 -21.70 -2.75 -7.25
N HIS A 9 -21.88 -1.95 -6.20
CA HIS A 9 -22.44 -0.60 -6.35
C HIS A 9 -21.55 0.36 -7.15
N HIS A 10 -20.31 -0.03 -7.45
CA HIS A 10 -19.47 0.65 -8.41
C HIS A 10 -19.99 0.40 -9.83
N LYS A 11 -20.30 1.49 -10.54
CA LYS A 11 -20.70 1.42 -11.95
C LYS A 11 -19.60 0.67 -12.73
N GLY A 12 -19.98 -0.42 -13.35
CA GLY A 12 -19.14 -1.09 -14.30
C GLY A 12 -18.25 -2.22 -13.78
N LEU A 13 -18.33 -2.58 -12.51
CA LEU A 13 -17.53 -3.66 -11.98
C LEU A 13 -18.34 -4.96 -11.82
N MET A 14 -17.84 -6.05 -12.39
CA MET A 14 -18.41 -7.38 -12.29
C MET A 14 -17.35 -8.40 -11.92
N ASP A 15 -17.64 -9.22 -10.92
CA ASP A 15 -16.75 -10.30 -10.48
C ASP A 15 -17.43 -11.66 -10.56
N ILE A 16 -16.65 -12.68 -10.84
CA ILE A 16 -17.03 -14.08 -10.69
C ILE A 16 -15.91 -14.83 -9.95
N LYS A 17 -16.32 -15.64 -8.98
CA LYS A 17 -15.41 -16.46 -8.19
C LYS A 17 -15.74 -17.93 -8.42
N GLY A 18 -14.72 -18.76 -8.53
CA GLY A 18 -14.84 -20.21 -8.59
C GLY A 18 -13.85 -20.86 -7.63
N ASN A 19 -14.33 -21.86 -6.89
CA ASN A 19 -13.49 -22.72 -6.06
C ASN A 19 -13.81 -24.17 -6.37
N VAL A 20 -12.77 -24.95 -6.58
CA VAL A 20 -12.83 -26.41 -6.63
C VAL A 20 -11.71 -26.96 -5.75
N PRO A 21 -11.77 -28.23 -5.30
CA PRO A 21 -10.71 -28.78 -4.47
C PRO A 21 -9.32 -28.54 -5.07
N GLY A 22 -8.45 -27.89 -4.27
CA GLY A 22 -7.09 -27.55 -4.66
C GLY A 22 -6.92 -26.33 -5.57
N HIS A 23 -7.99 -25.68 -6.04
CA HIS A 23 -7.89 -24.56 -6.98
C HIS A 23 -8.87 -23.45 -6.67
N SER A 24 -8.45 -22.20 -6.92
CA SER A 24 -9.32 -21.02 -6.87
C SER A 24 -9.19 -20.22 -8.16
N ALA A 25 -10.30 -19.68 -8.64
CA ALA A 25 -10.36 -18.82 -9.81
C ALA A 25 -11.08 -17.52 -9.47
N PHE A 26 -10.62 -16.43 -10.04
CA PHE A 26 -11.25 -15.13 -9.92
C PHE A 26 -11.16 -14.39 -11.26
N LEU A 27 -12.27 -13.85 -11.72
CA LEU A 27 -12.33 -13.00 -12.88
C LEU A 27 -13.02 -11.69 -12.48
N SER A 28 -12.37 -10.58 -12.70
CA SER A 28 -12.90 -9.23 -12.53
C SER A 28 -12.95 -8.55 -13.87
N ARG A 29 -14.09 -7.98 -14.21
CA ARG A 29 -14.31 -7.25 -15.46
C ARG A 29 -14.89 -5.89 -15.16
N PHE A 30 -14.29 -4.87 -15.75
CA PHE A 30 -14.86 -3.53 -15.81
C PHE A 30 -15.67 -3.40 -17.08
N THR A 31 -16.88 -2.90 -16.95
CA THR A 31 -17.86 -2.81 -18.06
C THR A 31 -17.97 -1.39 -18.61
N ASP A 32 -17.26 -0.42 -18.06
CA ASP A 32 -17.19 0.91 -18.62
C ASP A 32 -16.44 0.85 -19.96
N PRO A 33 -17.03 1.30 -21.08
CA PRO A 33 -16.39 1.27 -22.39
C PRO A 33 -15.08 2.06 -22.49
N SER A 34 -14.89 3.03 -21.60
CA SER A 34 -13.66 3.83 -21.51
C SER A 34 -12.54 3.14 -20.71
N GLU A 35 -12.85 2.05 -20.01
CA GLU A 35 -11.96 1.38 -19.05
C GLU A 35 -12.06 -0.15 -19.17
N LEU A 36 -11.71 -0.67 -20.36
CA LEU A 36 -11.77 -2.11 -20.64
C LEU A 36 -10.62 -2.87 -20.01
N VAL A 37 -10.65 -3.04 -18.68
CA VAL A 37 -9.71 -3.93 -17.99
C VAL A 37 -10.41 -5.20 -17.53
N CYS A 38 -9.81 -6.33 -17.85
CA CYS A 38 -10.23 -7.64 -17.36
C CYS A 38 -9.05 -8.32 -16.66
N VAL A 39 -9.24 -8.69 -15.40
CA VAL A 39 -8.21 -9.38 -14.62
C VAL A 39 -8.71 -10.79 -14.34
N THR A 40 -7.98 -11.79 -14.82
CA THR A 40 -8.25 -13.20 -14.55
C THR A 40 -7.11 -13.78 -13.74
N LEU A 41 -7.42 -14.38 -12.61
CA LEU A 41 -6.46 -15.02 -11.72
C LEU A 41 -6.85 -16.48 -11.51
N LEU A 42 -5.86 -17.34 -11.58
CA LEU A 42 -5.97 -18.77 -11.27
C LEU A 42 -4.93 -19.10 -10.19
N ALA A 43 -5.35 -19.83 -9.18
CA ALA A 43 -4.45 -20.31 -8.14
C ALA A 43 -4.66 -21.83 -7.95
N ASN A 44 -3.57 -22.56 -7.81
CA ASN A 44 -3.55 -23.96 -7.41
C ASN A 44 -3.64 -24.14 -5.89
N LYS A 45 -4.40 -23.26 -5.24
CA LYS A 45 -4.66 -23.27 -3.81
C LYS A 45 -6.14 -23.02 -3.57
N GLU A 46 -6.78 -23.91 -2.84
CA GLU A 46 -8.16 -23.75 -2.42
C GLU A 46 -8.30 -22.57 -1.43
N GLY A 47 -9.37 -21.78 -1.60
CA GLY A 47 -9.66 -20.65 -0.72
C GLY A 47 -8.67 -19.48 -0.81
N ALA A 48 -7.87 -19.40 -1.89
CA ALA A 48 -7.00 -18.24 -2.10
C ALA A 48 -7.82 -16.95 -2.22
N ASP A 49 -7.46 -15.91 -1.46
CA ASP A 49 -8.07 -14.58 -1.63
C ASP A 49 -7.48 -13.89 -2.87
N LEU A 50 -8.11 -14.14 -4.00
CA LEU A 50 -7.72 -13.54 -5.28
C LEU A 50 -8.37 -12.18 -5.53
N THR A 51 -9.34 -11.78 -4.72
CA THR A 51 -10.10 -10.53 -4.91
C THR A 51 -9.18 -9.33 -4.76
N ASN A 52 -8.46 -9.28 -3.65
CA ASN A 52 -7.55 -8.18 -3.34
C ASN A 52 -6.42 -8.09 -4.39
N LEU A 53 -5.83 -9.21 -4.76
CA LEU A 53 -4.80 -9.25 -5.78
C LEU A 53 -5.32 -8.73 -7.14
N ALA A 54 -6.53 -9.14 -7.55
CA ALA A 54 -7.14 -8.67 -8.79
C ALA A 54 -7.36 -7.15 -8.77
N ARG A 55 -7.80 -6.59 -7.64
CA ARG A 55 -7.99 -5.13 -7.47
C ARG A 55 -6.67 -4.37 -7.58
N ARG A 56 -5.63 -4.87 -6.96
CA ARG A 56 -4.29 -4.26 -7.03
C ARG A 56 -3.74 -4.28 -8.45
N ILE A 57 -3.90 -5.38 -9.17
CA ILE A 57 -3.50 -5.48 -10.56
C ILE A 57 -4.31 -4.49 -11.42
N ALA A 58 -5.64 -4.47 -11.27
CA ALA A 58 -6.48 -3.55 -12.00
C ALA A 58 -6.10 -2.08 -11.75
N ALA A 59 -5.88 -1.70 -10.49
CA ALA A 59 -5.47 -0.35 -10.12
C ALA A 59 -4.12 0.08 -10.74
N ALA A 60 -3.21 -0.86 -10.98
CA ALA A 60 -1.93 -0.59 -11.63
C ALA A 60 -2.10 -0.20 -13.13
N PHE A 61 -3.16 -0.65 -13.78
CA PHE A 61 -3.46 -0.32 -15.17
C PHE A 61 -4.32 0.92 -15.36
N ASP A 62 -5.04 1.33 -14.32
CA ASP A 62 -6.04 2.39 -14.40
C ASP A 62 -5.61 3.71 -13.73
N ASN A 63 -4.34 3.87 -13.40
CA ASN A 63 -3.82 5.07 -12.71
C ASN A 63 -4.65 5.46 -11.45
N GLY A 64 -5.22 4.49 -10.75
CA GLY A 64 -5.99 4.69 -9.53
C GLY A 64 -7.42 5.17 -9.71
N LYS A 65 -7.96 5.23 -10.93
CA LYS A 65 -9.37 5.59 -11.19
C LYS A 65 -10.35 4.48 -10.85
N MET A 66 -9.89 3.24 -10.93
CA MET A 66 -10.66 2.11 -10.44
C MET A 66 -10.64 2.14 -8.92
N GLY A 67 -11.68 2.68 -8.34
CA GLY A 67 -11.88 2.60 -6.90
C GLY A 67 -11.68 1.16 -6.45
N THR A 68 -10.66 0.93 -5.65
CA THR A 68 -10.49 -0.34 -4.95
C THR A 68 -11.76 -0.57 -4.15
N GLY A 69 -12.60 -1.46 -4.64
CA GLY A 69 -13.82 -1.84 -3.93
C GLY A 69 -13.44 -2.50 -2.62
N ALA A 70 -13.70 -1.84 -1.50
CA ALA A 70 -13.32 -2.14 -0.14
C ALA A 70 -11.89 -1.69 0.23
N ASN A 71 -11.79 -0.63 1.00
CA ASN A 71 -10.74 -0.25 1.99
C ASN A 71 -9.35 -0.89 1.88
N ASP A 72 -8.85 -1.11 0.68
CA ASP A 72 -7.47 -1.48 0.44
C ASP A 72 -6.58 -0.23 0.39
N ASN A 73 -6.77 0.66 1.34
CA ASN A 73 -5.73 1.61 1.68
C ASN A 73 -4.58 0.83 2.32
N ILE A 74 -3.74 0.27 1.45
CA ILE A 74 -2.42 -0.25 1.80
C ILE A 74 -1.61 0.86 2.51
N LEU A 75 -1.98 2.11 2.24
CA LEU A 75 -1.37 3.31 2.82
C LEU A 75 -2.35 3.99 3.77
N TYR A 76 -1.97 4.12 5.03
CA TYR A 76 -2.61 5.03 5.96
C TYR A 76 -1.99 6.41 5.81
N THR A 77 -2.81 7.38 5.41
CA THR A 77 -2.40 8.77 5.21
C THR A 77 -3.07 9.65 6.25
N TYR A 78 -2.26 10.44 6.94
CA TYR A 78 -2.71 11.38 7.97
C TYR A 78 -2.18 12.76 7.65
N GLU A 79 -3.02 13.78 7.80
CA GLU A 79 -2.58 15.17 7.74
C GLU A 79 -1.88 15.54 9.04
N SER A 80 -0.70 16.15 8.93
CA SER A 80 0.06 16.66 10.07
C SER A 80 -0.15 18.17 10.20
N GLN A 81 -0.32 18.64 11.42
CA GLN A 81 -0.40 20.08 11.74
C GLN A 81 0.99 20.73 11.94
N PHE A 82 2.05 19.96 11.70
CA PHE A 82 3.43 20.38 11.89
C PHE A 82 4.17 20.38 10.55
N SER A 83 5.25 21.13 10.44
CA SER A 83 6.14 21.03 9.28
C SER A 83 6.72 19.61 9.13
N VAL A 84 7.23 19.27 7.94
CA VAL A 84 7.84 17.97 7.70
C VAL A 84 8.97 17.65 8.69
N PRO A 85 9.93 18.56 8.97
CA PRO A 85 10.97 18.30 9.97
C PRO A 85 10.42 18.07 11.39
N GLU A 86 9.43 18.84 11.81
CA GLU A 86 8.80 18.68 13.13
C GLU A 86 8.01 17.38 13.24
N THR A 87 7.29 17.02 12.17
CA THR A 87 6.57 15.72 12.08
C THR A 87 7.56 14.58 12.23
N MET A 88 8.69 14.62 11.51
CA MET A 88 9.73 13.61 11.62
C MET A 88 10.41 13.56 12.99
N ALA A 89 10.65 14.72 13.61
CA ALA A 89 11.19 14.77 14.96
C ALA A 89 10.27 14.10 15.98
N LYS A 90 8.95 14.39 15.90
CA LYS A 90 7.94 13.77 16.77
C LYS A 90 7.82 12.27 16.51
N LEU A 91 7.81 11.82 15.26
CA LEU A 91 7.79 10.39 14.91
C LEU A 91 9.03 9.69 15.48
N ASN A 92 10.21 10.24 15.29
CA ASN A 92 11.46 9.68 15.82
C ASN A 92 11.43 9.57 17.36
N GLN A 93 10.96 10.61 18.04
CA GLN A 93 10.81 10.60 19.49
C GLN A 93 9.82 9.51 19.96
N ASN A 94 8.64 9.44 19.34
CA ASN A 94 7.61 8.48 19.72
C ASN A 94 8.05 7.04 19.46
N ILE A 95 8.65 6.77 18.30
CA ILE A 95 9.16 5.43 17.95
C ILE A 95 10.22 4.97 18.96
N LYS A 96 11.15 5.87 19.31
CA LYS A 96 12.18 5.58 20.34
C LYS A 96 11.57 5.38 21.72
N ALA A 97 10.56 6.15 22.10
CA ALA A 97 9.85 5.99 23.38
C ALA A 97 9.14 4.63 23.49
N MET A 98 8.72 4.06 22.36
CA MET A 98 8.17 2.69 22.28
C MET A 98 9.26 1.59 22.34
N GLY A 99 10.53 1.96 22.45
CA GLY A 99 11.65 1.00 22.46
C GLY A 99 11.95 0.42 21.08
N ILE A 100 11.48 1.04 20.00
CA ILE A 100 11.71 0.56 18.65
C ILE A 100 12.93 1.28 18.05
N PRO A 101 13.95 0.55 17.55
CA PRO A 101 15.09 1.13 16.87
C PRO A 101 14.69 1.91 15.60
N VAL A 102 15.24 3.11 15.47
CA VAL A 102 15.22 3.89 14.22
C VAL A 102 16.54 3.65 13.52
N PHE A 103 16.49 3.16 12.27
CA PHE A 103 17.68 2.78 11.51
C PHE A 103 18.22 3.95 10.70
N ALA A 104 17.33 4.74 10.06
CA ALA A 104 17.71 5.87 9.24
C ALA A 104 16.57 6.89 9.10
N ILE A 105 16.94 8.13 8.76
CA ILE A 105 16.03 9.15 8.25
C ILE A 105 16.65 9.66 6.95
N PHE A 106 15.90 9.60 5.87
CA PHE A 106 16.29 10.09 4.55
C PHE A 106 15.58 11.40 4.28
N ASP A 107 16.33 12.41 3.86
CA ASP A 107 15.81 13.71 3.44
C ASP A 107 15.87 13.81 1.91
N HIS A 108 14.76 13.52 1.26
CA HIS A 108 14.68 13.55 -0.19
C HIS A 108 14.73 14.97 -0.75
N GLY A 109 14.23 15.98 0.00
CA GLY A 109 14.35 17.38 -0.38
C GLY A 109 15.81 17.82 -0.46
N LYS A 110 16.60 17.47 0.57
CA LYS A 110 18.03 17.73 0.59
C LYS A 110 18.78 16.99 -0.53
N ASN A 111 18.49 15.71 -0.70
CA ASN A 111 19.11 14.89 -1.75
C ASN A 111 18.81 15.44 -3.16
N ALA A 112 17.59 15.94 -3.39
CA ALA A 112 17.24 16.59 -4.65
C ALA A 112 18.06 17.86 -4.89
N ALA A 113 18.23 18.70 -3.87
CA ALA A 113 19.04 19.92 -3.97
C ALA A 113 20.52 19.63 -4.29
N GLU A 114 21.08 18.53 -3.75
CA GLU A 114 22.45 18.11 -4.02
C GLU A 114 22.70 17.75 -5.51
N VAL A 115 21.64 17.38 -6.24
CA VAL A 115 21.71 17.09 -7.69
C VAL A 115 21.09 18.20 -8.55
N GLY A 116 20.85 19.38 -7.96
CA GLY A 116 20.35 20.56 -8.68
C GLY A 116 18.85 20.49 -9.03
N LEU A 117 18.07 19.66 -8.34
CA LEU A 117 16.63 19.55 -8.53
C LEU A 117 15.89 20.18 -7.34
N GLU A 118 14.71 20.72 -7.62
CA GLU A 118 13.81 21.22 -6.59
C GLU A 118 12.80 20.15 -6.18
N LEU A 119 12.72 19.89 -4.88
CA LEU A 119 11.69 19.04 -4.27
C LEU A 119 11.18 19.72 -3.01
N ARG A 120 9.86 19.76 -2.83
CA ARG A 120 9.27 20.19 -1.57
C ARG A 120 9.76 19.32 -0.42
N PRO A 121 9.69 19.82 0.83
CA PRO A 121 10.07 19.01 1.98
C PRO A 121 9.48 17.61 1.92
N ASN A 122 10.34 16.59 1.94
CA ASN A 122 9.98 15.19 1.85
C ASN A 122 11.03 14.36 2.59
N GLN A 123 10.60 13.66 3.62
CA GLN A 123 11.48 12.83 4.45
C GLN A 123 10.88 11.45 4.71
N VAL A 124 11.72 10.46 4.91
CA VAL A 124 11.32 9.08 5.25
C VAL A 124 12.09 8.62 6.48
N ILE A 125 11.38 8.15 7.50
CA ILE A 125 11.95 7.47 8.66
C ILE A 125 11.82 5.96 8.49
N VAL A 126 12.92 5.25 8.73
CA VAL A 126 13.03 3.79 8.60
C VAL A 126 13.30 3.20 9.98
N PHE A 127 12.45 2.30 10.42
CA PHE A 127 12.49 1.78 11.79
C PHE A 127 11.98 0.34 11.85
N GLY A 128 12.24 -0.35 12.96
CA GLY A 128 11.73 -1.71 13.16
C GLY A 128 12.41 -2.43 14.31
N SER A 129 11.82 -3.54 14.72
CA SER A 129 12.37 -4.42 15.75
C SER A 129 13.08 -5.61 15.10
N PRO A 130 14.41 -5.74 15.21
CA PRO A 130 15.11 -6.91 14.69
C PRO A 130 14.57 -8.22 15.27
N LYS A 131 14.16 -8.22 16.53
CA LYS A 131 13.57 -9.41 17.19
C LYS A 131 12.27 -9.86 16.52
N VAL A 132 11.42 -8.92 16.09
CA VAL A 132 10.15 -9.23 15.41
C VAL A 132 10.42 -9.57 13.94
N GLY A 133 11.18 -8.73 13.24
CA GLY A 133 11.49 -8.90 11.84
C GLY A 133 12.21 -10.22 11.55
N THR A 134 13.15 -10.62 12.39
CA THR A 134 13.84 -11.91 12.23
C THR A 134 12.88 -13.10 12.31
N LYS A 135 11.93 -13.08 13.26
CA LYS A 135 10.93 -14.15 13.37
C LYS A 135 10.05 -14.26 12.13
N LEU A 136 9.63 -13.12 11.58
CA LEU A 136 8.85 -13.08 10.36
C LEU A 136 9.64 -13.61 9.17
N MET A 137 10.92 -13.23 9.05
CA MET A 137 11.80 -13.71 7.97
C MET A 137 12.18 -15.17 8.11
N GLN A 138 12.22 -15.73 9.34
CA GLN A 138 12.40 -17.16 9.58
C GLN A 138 11.21 -17.99 9.09
N ASP A 139 10.00 -17.45 9.23
CA ASP A 139 8.76 -18.07 8.71
C ASP A 139 8.64 -17.90 7.18
N ASN A 140 8.84 -16.67 6.70
CA ASN A 140 8.79 -16.35 5.28
C ASN A 140 9.91 -15.37 4.88
N PRO A 141 11.03 -15.85 4.29
CA PRO A 141 12.15 -14.99 3.92
C PRO A 141 11.79 -13.86 2.95
N SER A 142 10.76 -14.02 2.12
CA SER A 142 10.37 -13.00 1.14
C SER A 142 9.82 -11.73 1.78
N ILE A 143 9.36 -11.79 3.05
CA ILE A 143 8.87 -10.60 3.76
C ILE A 143 9.97 -9.56 4.02
N SER A 144 11.23 -9.95 3.85
CA SER A 144 12.38 -9.04 3.96
C SER A 144 12.28 -7.81 3.05
N ILE A 145 11.56 -7.90 1.92
CA ILE A 145 11.34 -6.77 1.01
C ILE A 145 10.46 -5.67 1.64
N GLU A 146 9.55 -6.04 2.52
CA GLU A 146 8.66 -5.12 3.21
C GLU A 146 9.30 -4.52 4.48
N LEU A 147 10.37 -5.12 4.97
CA LEU A 147 11.08 -4.69 6.16
C LEU A 147 12.36 -3.92 5.80
N PRO A 148 12.80 -2.99 6.64
CA PRO A 148 12.14 -2.45 7.84
C PRO A 148 10.93 -1.57 7.51
N LEU A 149 10.12 -1.26 8.54
CA LEU A 149 8.97 -0.37 8.40
C LEU A 149 9.39 1.04 8.03
N LYS A 150 8.51 1.76 7.32
CA LYS A 150 8.77 3.12 6.84
C LYS A 150 7.55 4.02 7.05
N ILE A 151 7.81 5.25 7.44
CA ILE A 151 6.83 6.33 7.39
C ILE A 151 7.44 7.45 6.56
N SER A 152 6.72 7.92 5.55
CA SER A 152 7.09 9.10 4.78
C SER A 152 6.27 10.30 5.22
N ALA A 153 6.88 11.49 5.29
CA ALA A 153 6.17 12.75 5.43
C ALA A 153 6.60 13.72 4.33
N TRP A 154 5.64 14.42 3.74
CA TRP A 154 5.89 15.38 2.68
C TRP A 154 4.94 16.56 2.74
N GLU A 155 5.35 17.68 2.15
CA GLU A 155 4.52 18.86 1.92
C GLU A 155 3.93 18.82 0.50
N ASP A 156 2.61 18.98 0.39
CA ASP A 156 1.93 19.06 -0.89
C ASP A 156 2.01 20.47 -1.53
N LYS A 157 1.41 20.62 -2.72
CA LYS A 157 1.39 21.90 -3.46
C LYS A 157 0.62 23.03 -2.74
N ASN A 158 -0.23 22.68 -1.79
CA ASN A 158 -1.04 23.62 -1.01
C ASN A 158 -0.38 24.00 0.32
N GLY A 159 0.78 23.41 0.64
CA GLY A 159 1.48 23.60 1.91
C GLY A 159 0.97 22.68 3.03
N SER A 160 0.05 21.76 2.75
CA SER A 160 -0.38 20.74 3.72
C SER A 160 0.68 19.67 3.85
N VAL A 161 0.90 19.22 5.09
CA VAL A 161 1.87 18.17 5.40
C VAL A 161 1.13 16.85 5.65
N TRP A 162 1.57 15.82 4.96
CA TRP A 162 1.00 14.48 5.01
C TRP A 162 2.01 13.47 5.53
N ALA A 163 1.57 12.55 6.37
CA ALA A 163 2.36 11.39 6.78
C ALA A 163 1.67 10.10 6.30
N VAL A 164 2.45 9.19 5.74
CA VAL A 164 1.93 7.91 5.21
C VAL A 164 2.78 6.75 5.67
N SER A 165 2.11 5.65 5.98
CA SER A 165 2.75 4.37 6.25
C SER A 165 2.01 3.21 5.58
N TYR A 166 2.70 2.09 5.39
CA TYR A 166 2.06 0.85 4.98
C TYR A 166 1.38 0.16 6.16
N THR A 167 0.30 -0.58 5.86
CA THR A 167 -0.52 -1.29 6.86
C THR A 167 -0.30 -2.79 6.86
N HIS A 168 0.78 -3.27 6.30
CA HIS A 168 0.97 -4.68 5.94
C HIS A 168 1.14 -5.68 7.09
N LEU A 169 1.14 -5.24 8.33
CA LEU A 169 1.26 -6.15 9.46
C LEU A 169 -0.10 -6.31 10.15
N ARG A 170 -0.99 -7.06 9.52
CA ARG A 170 -2.08 -7.75 10.21
C ARG A 170 -1.78 -9.22 10.30
#